data_51f252eee5fb30ed6e5d42ac6c2e98fe
#
_entry.id   51f252eee5fb30ed6e5d42ac6c2e98fe
#
_cell.length_a   1.000
_cell.length_b   1.000
_cell.length_c   1.000
_cell.angle_alpha   90.00
_cell.angle_beta   90.00
_cell.angle_gamma   90.00
#
_symmetry.space_group_name_H-M   'P 1'
#
loop_
_entity.id
_entity.type
_entity.pdbx_description
1 polymer ?
#
loop_
_entity_poly.entity_id
_entity_poly.type
_entity_poly.pdbx_seq_one_letter_code
_entity_poly.pdbx_strand_id
1 'polypeptide(L)'
;MTQDDAMLSCLTAGETLYYSAQLQFPNTMSTAEKKERADSTLREMGLQDAINTRVGGWSCKGLSGGQKRRLSICVEILTHPRLLFLDEPTSGLDSAASYYVMSGIASLNLKDGIQRTIVASIHQPSSEVFQLFHDLCLLSSGETVYFGPASRANQVRN
;
A
#
# COMPACT_ATOMS: atom_id res chain seq x y z
N MET A 1 -17.51 1.50 -7.17
CA MET A 1 -17.43 0.99 -5.79
C MET A 1 -16.24 1.65 -5.14
N THR A 2 -16.43 2.47 -4.14
CA THR A 2 -15.34 3.15 -3.42
C THR A 2 -14.65 2.11 -2.55
N GLN A 3 -13.36 1.92 -2.72
CA GLN A 3 -12.51 0.94 -2.01
C GLN A 3 -12.36 1.20 -0.50
N ASP A 4 -13.07 2.18 0.06
CA ASP A 4 -12.97 2.58 1.47
C ASP A 4 -13.78 1.71 2.44
N ASP A 5 -14.62 0.81 1.96
CA ASP A 5 -15.63 0.14 2.79
C ASP A 5 -15.21 -1.21 3.39
N ALA A 6 -13.99 -1.67 3.14
CA ALA A 6 -13.55 -2.99 3.62
C ALA A 6 -13.07 -3.00 5.08
N MET A 7 -12.77 -1.84 5.67
CA MET A 7 -12.26 -1.76 7.04
C MET A 7 -13.35 -1.36 8.04
N LEU A 8 -13.39 -2.05 9.18
CA LEU A 8 -14.32 -1.74 10.26
C LEU A 8 -13.97 -0.42 10.93
N SER A 9 -14.85 0.56 10.82
CA SER A 9 -14.65 1.93 11.32
C SER A 9 -14.46 2.02 12.84
N CYS A 10 -14.96 1.05 13.59
CA CYS A 10 -14.89 0.98 15.05
C CYS A 10 -13.52 0.50 15.57
N LEU A 11 -12.76 -0.23 14.76
CA LEU A 11 -11.45 -0.75 15.13
C LEU A 11 -10.37 0.33 15.02
N THR A 12 -9.32 0.19 15.82
CA THR A 12 -8.07 0.94 15.64
C THR A 12 -7.23 0.35 14.51
N ALA A 13 -6.22 1.09 14.03
CA ALA A 13 -5.27 0.57 13.04
C ALA A 13 -4.57 -0.70 13.54
N GLY A 14 -4.14 -0.69 14.80
CA GLY A 14 -3.50 -1.86 15.44
C GLY A 14 -4.42 -3.06 15.53
N GLU A 15 -5.67 -2.88 15.96
CA GLU A 15 -6.67 -3.95 16.02
C GLU A 15 -6.98 -4.51 14.64
N THR A 16 -7.16 -3.65 13.64
CA THR A 16 -7.42 -4.06 12.25
C THR A 16 -6.33 -5.00 11.76
N LEU A 17 -5.06 -4.60 11.93
CA LEU A 17 -3.96 -5.41 11.44
C LEU A 17 -3.71 -6.65 12.31
N TYR A 18 -3.93 -6.56 13.61
CA TYR A 18 -3.86 -7.70 14.51
C TYR A 18 -4.88 -8.79 14.14
N TYR A 19 -6.14 -8.43 13.90
CA TYR A 19 -7.15 -9.40 13.49
C TYR A 19 -6.85 -9.98 12.10
N SER A 20 -6.35 -9.17 11.18
CA SER A 20 -5.87 -9.66 9.88
C SER A 20 -4.74 -10.68 10.05
N ALA A 21 -3.80 -10.45 10.96
CA ALA A 21 -2.73 -11.39 11.28
C ALA A 21 -3.28 -12.72 11.88
N GLN A 22 -4.31 -12.64 12.74
CA GLN A 22 -4.94 -13.84 13.29
C GLN A 22 -5.57 -14.73 12.20
N LEU A 23 -6.13 -14.12 11.16
CA LEU A 23 -6.80 -14.81 10.07
C LEU A 23 -5.83 -15.34 9.00
N GLN A 24 -4.76 -14.61 8.70
CA GLN A 24 -3.84 -14.92 7.60
C GLN A 24 -2.72 -15.87 8.01
N PHE A 25 -2.26 -15.80 9.26
CA PHE A 25 -1.18 -16.68 9.72
C PHE A 25 -1.67 -18.00 10.30
N PRO A 26 -0.91 -19.09 10.12
CA PRO A 26 -1.30 -20.40 10.61
C PRO A 26 -1.37 -20.44 12.15
N ASN A 27 -2.14 -21.40 12.68
CA ASN A 27 -2.28 -21.61 14.13
C ASN A 27 -0.98 -22.05 14.82
N THR A 28 0.02 -22.50 14.08
CA THR A 28 1.36 -22.82 14.59
C THR A 28 2.15 -21.58 15.03
N MET A 29 1.80 -20.42 14.50
CA MET A 29 2.39 -19.14 14.92
C MET A 29 1.70 -18.63 16.17
N SER A 30 2.48 -18.29 17.20
CA SER A 30 1.93 -17.81 18.48
C SER A 30 1.22 -16.45 18.31
N THR A 31 0.29 -16.17 19.21
CA THR A 31 -0.41 -14.86 19.25
C THR A 31 0.55 -13.69 19.42
N ALA A 32 1.63 -13.89 20.19
CA ALA A 32 2.65 -12.86 20.39
C ALA A 32 3.43 -12.56 19.11
N GLU A 33 3.84 -13.58 18.37
CA GLU A 33 4.52 -13.43 17.08
C GLU A 33 3.63 -12.75 16.04
N LYS A 34 2.34 -13.15 15.97
CA LYS A 34 1.36 -12.50 15.08
C LYS A 34 1.20 -11.02 15.40
N LYS A 35 1.16 -10.67 16.69
CA LYS A 35 1.06 -9.28 17.13
C LYS A 35 2.32 -8.48 16.77
N GLU A 36 3.50 -9.01 17.07
CA GLU A 36 4.77 -8.34 16.73
C GLU A 36 4.87 -8.11 15.20
N ARG A 37 4.41 -9.07 14.41
CA ARG A 37 4.35 -8.94 12.97
C ARG A 37 3.45 -7.80 12.52
N ALA A 38 2.25 -7.69 13.08
CA ALA A 38 1.32 -6.61 12.81
C ALA A 38 1.93 -5.25 13.18
N ASP A 39 2.51 -5.14 14.37
CA ASP A 39 3.14 -3.91 14.86
C ASP A 39 4.35 -3.49 13.99
N SER A 40 5.16 -4.46 13.56
CA SER A 40 6.29 -4.20 12.64
C SER A 40 5.81 -3.66 11.29
N THR A 41 4.79 -4.29 10.71
CA THR A 41 4.23 -3.86 9.42
C THR A 41 3.66 -2.44 9.48
N LEU A 42 2.99 -2.06 10.59
CA LEU A 42 2.52 -0.69 10.81
C LEU A 42 3.69 0.31 10.87
N ARG A 43 4.77 -0.04 11.57
CA ARG A 43 5.98 0.80 11.64
C ARG A 43 6.65 0.96 10.27
N GLU A 44 6.74 -0.10 9.48
CA GLU A 44 7.31 -0.08 8.12
C GLU A 44 6.58 0.91 7.21
N MET A 45 5.25 1.02 7.36
CA MET A 45 4.41 1.94 6.60
C MET A 45 4.23 3.31 7.27
N GLY A 46 4.98 3.60 8.35
CA GLY A 46 4.94 4.89 9.04
C GLY A 46 3.59 5.18 9.73
N LEU A 47 2.98 4.15 10.31
CA LEU A 47 1.71 4.25 11.04
C LEU A 47 1.87 4.06 12.56
N GLN A 48 3.10 4.08 13.09
CA GLN A 48 3.37 3.88 14.50
C GLN A 48 2.60 4.85 15.42
N ASP A 49 2.46 6.11 15.00
CA ASP A 49 1.76 7.15 15.79
C ASP A 49 0.23 7.02 15.70
N ALA A 50 -0.25 6.23 14.75
CA ALA A 50 -1.67 6.02 14.50
C ALA A 50 -2.20 4.64 14.96
N ILE A 51 -1.37 3.81 15.61
CA ILE A 51 -1.74 2.44 16.01
C ILE A 51 -3.03 2.41 16.83
N ASN A 52 -3.19 3.36 17.77
CA ASN A 52 -4.36 3.46 18.64
C ASN A 52 -5.47 4.36 18.07
N THR A 53 -5.30 4.87 16.85
CA THR A 53 -6.32 5.70 16.20
C THR A 53 -7.34 4.80 15.52
N ARG A 54 -8.63 5.07 15.73
CA ARG A 54 -9.71 4.34 15.04
C ARG A 54 -9.65 4.60 13.54
N VAL A 55 -10.00 3.59 12.76
CA VAL A 55 -10.13 3.73 11.31
C VAL A 55 -11.11 4.86 10.98
N GLY A 56 -12.22 4.93 11.74
CA GLY A 56 -13.21 5.98 11.54
C GLY A 56 -13.95 5.85 10.20
N GLY A 57 -15.01 6.60 10.06
CA GLY A 57 -15.88 6.57 8.89
C GLY A 57 -16.63 7.88 8.74
N TRP A 58 -17.72 7.83 7.99
CA TRP A 58 -18.54 9.00 7.68
C TRP A 58 -18.99 9.79 8.92
N SER A 59 -19.34 9.11 10.02
CA SER A 59 -19.88 9.72 11.25
C SER A 59 -18.86 9.79 12.40
N CYS A 60 -17.65 9.28 12.23
CA CYS A 60 -16.63 9.21 13.28
C CYS A 60 -15.28 9.66 12.77
N LYS A 61 -14.66 10.63 13.46
CA LYS A 61 -13.30 11.06 13.18
C LYS A 61 -12.33 9.87 13.40
N GLY A 62 -11.39 9.69 12.48
CA GLY A 62 -10.42 8.59 12.53
C GLY A 62 -9.19 8.90 11.70
N LEU A 63 -8.62 7.87 11.08
CA LEU A 63 -7.46 7.97 10.21
C LEU A 63 -7.74 8.90 9.02
N SER A 64 -6.71 9.63 8.57
CA SER A 64 -6.75 10.35 7.29
C SER A 64 -6.85 9.39 6.09
N GLY A 65 -7.26 9.87 4.92
CA GLY A 65 -7.34 9.06 3.71
C GLY A 65 -6.02 8.35 3.39
N GLY A 66 -4.89 9.07 3.46
CA GLY A 66 -3.56 8.48 3.27
C GLY A 66 -3.16 7.47 4.34
N GLN A 67 -3.60 7.64 5.59
CA GLN A 67 -3.37 6.66 6.64
C GLN A 67 -4.23 5.40 6.43
N LYS A 68 -5.49 5.55 6.03
CA LYS A 68 -6.37 4.43 5.68
C LYS A 68 -5.80 3.63 4.51
N ARG A 69 -5.33 4.32 3.47
CA ARG A 69 -4.70 3.67 2.32
C ARG A 69 -3.46 2.88 2.71
N ARG A 70 -2.58 3.45 3.54
CA ARG A 70 -1.42 2.74 4.07
C ARG A 70 -1.80 1.55 4.94
N LEU A 71 -2.85 1.68 5.75
CA LEU A 71 -3.36 0.56 6.56
C LEU A 71 -3.90 -0.58 5.67
N SER A 72 -4.62 -0.26 4.60
CA SER A 72 -5.06 -1.25 3.61
C SER A 72 -3.87 -1.99 2.99
N ILE A 73 -2.83 -1.27 2.62
CA ILE A 73 -1.60 -1.88 2.09
C ILE A 73 -0.90 -2.74 3.15
N CYS A 74 -0.90 -2.33 4.44
CA CYS A 74 -0.37 -3.15 5.53
C CYS A 74 -1.03 -4.53 5.59
N VAL A 75 -2.35 -4.62 5.36
CA VAL A 75 -3.07 -5.91 5.35
C VAL A 75 -2.55 -6.82 4.24
N GLU A 76 -2.28 -6.25 3.06
CA GLU A 76 -1.79 -7.01 1.90
C GLU A 76 -0.33 -7.46 2.05
N ILE A 77 0.51 -6.62 2.66
CA ILE A 77 1.94 -6.94 2.82
C ILE A 77 2.27 -7.74 4.08
N LEU A 78 1.30 -7.98 4.93
CA LEU A 78 1.44 -8.63 6.25
C LEU A 78 2.14 -9.99 6.17
N THR A 79 1.82 -10.77 5.13
CA THR A 79 2.40 -12.11 4.89
C THR A 79 3.69 -12.07 4.08
N HIS A 80 4.26 -10.90 3.80
CA HIS A 80 5.46 -10.69 2.97
C HIS A 80 5.36 -11.36 1.59
N PRO A 81 4.33 -11.04 0.79
CA PRO A 81 4.20 -11.61 -0.55
C PRO A 81 5.38 -11.19 -1.42
N ARG A 82 5.86 -12.11 -2.27
CA ARG A 82 6.89 -11.80 -3.29
C ARG A 82 6.33 -11.08 -4.51
N LEU A 83 5.03 -11.17 -4.73
CA LEU A 83 4.31 -10.50 -5.80
C LEU A 83 3.14 -9.74 -5.19
N LEU A 84 3.09 -8.44 -5.44
CA LEU A 84 2.06 -7.53 -4.92
C LEU A 84 1.39 -6.79 -6.07
N PHE A 85 0.07 -6.88 -6.15
CA PHE A 85 -0.75 -6.12 -7.09
C PHE A 85 -1.51 -5.02 -6.33
N LEU A 86 -1.40 -3.80 -6.82
CA LEU A 86 -2.07 -2.63 -6.24
C LEU A 86 -2.90 -1.94 -7.32
N ASP A 87 -4.18 -1.83 -7.07
CA ASP A 87 -5.08 -1.11 -7.96
C ASP A 87 -5.30 0.31 -7.45
N GLU A 88 -4.83 1.28 -8.25
CA GLU A 88 -4.91 2.73 -7.97
C GLU A 88 -4.55 3.10 -6.51
N PRO A 89 -3.36 2.76 -5.99
CA PRO A 89 -3.00 2.99 -4.58
C PRO A 89 -2.97 4.47 -4.18
N THR A 90 -3.02 5.38 -5.14
CA THR A 90 -2.99 6.84 -4.94
C THR A 90 -4.34 7.52 -5.20
N SER A 91 -5.37 6.77 -5.56
CA SER A 91 -6.70 7.33 -5.87
C SER A 91 -7.30 8.05 -4.64
N GLY A 92 -7.83 9.26 -4.86
CA GLY A 92 -8.42 10.08 -3.81
C GLY A 92 -7.43 10.72 -2.82
N LEU A 93 -6.13 10.65 -3.10
CA LEU A 93 -5.09 11.28 -2.29
C LEU A 93 -4.53 12.54 -2.97
N ASP A 94 -4.11 13.51 -2.16
CA ASP A 94 -3.31 14.62 -2.65
C ASP A 94 -1.89 14.17 -3.04
N SER A 95 -1.12 15.05 -3.70
CA SER A 95 0.22 14.71 -4.21
C SER A 95 1.20 14.30 -3.10
N ALA A 96 1.12 14.94 -1.93
CA ALA A 96 2.01 14.63 -0.81
C ALA A 96 1.67 13.26 -0.22
N ALA A 97 0.38 12.98 0.04
CA ALA A 97 -0.07 11.69 0.54
C ALA A 97 0.22 10.56 -0.47
N SER A 98 0.02 10.80 -1.77
CA SER A 98 0.36 9.87 -2.84
C SER A 98 1.85 9.51 -2.85
N TYR A 99 2.72 10.51 -2.73
CA TYR A 99 4.16 10.28 -2.64
C TYR A 99 4.54 9.46 -1.40
N TYR A 100 3.98 9.79 -0.23
CA TYR A 100 4.24 9.02 1.01
C TYR A 100 3.80 7.56 0.91
N VAL A 101 2.64 7.29 0.32
CA VAL A 101 2.17 5.92 0.10
C VAL A 101 3.14 5.18 -0.82
N MET A 102 3.44 5.75 -2.00
CA MET A 102 4.26 5.09 -3.01
C MET A 102 5.73 4.93 -2.58
N SER A 103 6.31 5.91 -1.89
CA SER A 103 7.66 5.80 -1.34
C SER A 103 7.74 4.73 -0.24
N GLY A 104 6.70 4.61 0.60
CA GLY A 104 6.56 3.52 1.57
C GLY A 104 6.58 2.15 0.88
N ILE A 105 5.80 1.97 -0.17
CA ILE A 105 5.74 0.74 -0.97
C ILE A 105 7.11 0.44 -1.62
N ALA A 106 7.72 1.44 -2.27
CA ALA A 106 9.02 1.28 -2.92
C ALA A 106 10.14 0.89 -1.92
N SER A 107 10.04 1.36 -0.68
CA SER A 107 11.02 1.06 0.38
C SER A 107 10.87 -0.33 1.02
N LEU A 108 9.80 -1.07 0.74
CA LEU A 108 9.56 -2.40 1.36
C LEU A 108 10.71 -3.38 1.11
N ASN A 109 11.23 -3.42 -0.12
CA ASN A 109 12.33 -4.31 -0.48
C ASN A 109 13.63 -4.03 0.28
N LEU A 110 13.83 -2.78 0.70
CA LEU A 110 15.02 -2.35 1.44
C LEU A 110 14.90 -2.65 2.94
N LYS A 111 13.66 -2.65 3.46
CA LYS A 111 13.41 -2.75 4.91
C LYS A 111 13.45 -4.18 5.43
N ASP A 112 12.93 -5.12 4.68
CA ASP A 112 12.83 -6.53 5.10
C ASP A 112 13.73 -7.49 4.31
N GLY A 113 14.50 -6.97 3.33
CA GLY A 113 15.42 -7.75 2.51
C GLY A 113 14.76 -8.74 1.54
N ILE A 114 13.44 -8.70 1.39
CA ILE A 114 12.69 -9.56 0.48
C ILE A 114 12.56 -8.87 -0.87
N GLN A 115 13.12 -9.49 -1.92
CA GLN A 115 12.88 -9.02 -3.28
C GLN A 115 11.42 -9.27 -3.67
N ARG A 116 10.70 -8.19 -3.98
CA ARG A 116 9.31 -8.21 -4.44
C ARG A 116 9.20 -7.66 -5.85
N THR A 117 8.26 -8.22 -6.59
CA THR A 117 7.71 -7.58 -7.78
C THR A 117 6.42 -6.88 -7.38
N ILE A 118 6.35 -5.58 -7.61
CA ILE A 118 5.17 -4.76 -7.30
C ILE A 118 4.61 -4.24 -8.62
N VAL A 119 3.36 -4.57 -8.89
CA VAL A 119 2.63 -4.11 -10.08
C VAL A 119 1.50 -3.20 -9.59
N ALA A 120 1.50 -1.95 -10.04
CA ALA A 120 0.48 -0.99 -9.65
C ALA A 120 -0.18 -0.35 -10.87
N SER A 121 -1.52 -0.29 -10.89
CA SER A 121 -2.23 0.61 -11.80
C SER A 121 -2.19 2.02 -11.22
N ILE A 122 -1.87 3.02 -12.02
CA ILE A 122 -1.78 4.41 -11.57
C ILE A 122 -2.41 5.34 -12.61
N HIS A 123 -3.24 6.26 -12.12
CA HIS A 123 -3.83 7.30 -12.93
C HIS A 123 -3.15 8.64 -12.63
N GLN A 124 -2.57 9.28 -13.66
CA GLN A 124 -1.95 10.61 -13.61
C GLN A 124 -1.00 10.83 -12.41
N PRO A 125 0.09 10.04 -12.28
CA PRO A 125 1.04 10.22 -11.19
C PRO A 125 1.75 11.58 -11.29
N SER A 126 2.09 12.17 -10.13
CA SER A 126 3.01 13.30 -10.11
C SER A 126 4.41 12.89 -10.59
N SER A 127 5.24 13.86 -10.96
CA SER A 127 6.61 13.57 -11.42
C SER A 127 7.43 12.82 -10.36
N GLU A 128 7.24 13.15 -9.09
CA GLU A 128 7.92 12.52 -7.97
C GLU A 128 7.49 11.06 -7.79
N VAL A 129 6.19 10.78 -7.92
CA VAL A 129 5.66 9.41 -7.88
C VAL A 129 6.14 8.63 -9.10
N PHE A 130 6.14 9.23 -10.29
CA PHE A 130 6.59 8.57 -11.51
C PHE A 130 8.05 8.10 -11.44
N GLN A 131 8.92 8.86 -10.78
CA GLN A 131 10.34 8.50 -10.59
C GLN A 131 10.57 7.28 -9.69
N LEU A 132 9.56 6.83 -8.94
CA LEU A 132 9.65 5.64 -8.09
C LEU A 132 9.52 4.33 -8.89
N PHE A 133 9.08 4.38 -10.15
CA PHE A 133 8.88 3.19 -10.98
C PHE A 133 10.14 2.81 -11.74
N HIS A 134 10.41 1.51 -11.82
CA HIS A 134 11.49 0.95 -12.64
C HIS A 134 11.03 0.79 -14.09
N ASP A 135 9.88 0.16 -14.27
CA ASP A 135 9.29 -0.14 -15.56
C ASP A 135 7.89 0.44 -15.70
N LEU A 136 7.50 0.75 -16.92
CA LEU A 136 6.19 1.24 -17.31
C LEU A 136 5.56 0.30 -18.34
N CYS A 137 4.30 -0.03 -18.12
CA CYS A 137 3.42 -0.63 -19.10
C CYS A 137 2.33 0.40 -19.46
N LEU A 138 2.35 0.92 -20.67
CA LEU A 138 1.33 1.84 -21.18
C LEU A 138 0.38 1.10 -22.10
N LEU A 139 -0.91 1.13 -21.73
CA LEU A 139 -1.97 0.49 -22.50
C LEU A 139 -2.87 1.56 -23.13
N SER A 140 -3.30 1.33 -24.38
CA SER A 140 -4.28 2.15 -25.06
C SER A 140 -5.18 1.26 -25.90
N SER A 141 -6.50 1.39 -25.74
CA SER A 141 -7.51 0.61 -26.50
C SER A 141 -7.29 -0.91 -26.44
N GLY A 142 -6.79 -1.41 -25.30
CA GLY A 142 -6.52 -2.85 -25.10
C GLY A 142 -5.19 -3.35 -25.67
N GLU A 143 -4.39 -2.48 -26.28
CA GLU A 143 -3.07 -2.80 -26.84
C GLU A 143 -1.94 -2.20 -25.99
N THR A 144 -0.79 -2.88 -25.96
CA THR A 144 0.42 -2.37 -25.31
C THR A 144 1.12 -1.38 -26.22
N VAL A 145 1.10 -0.11 -25.84
CA VAL A 145 1.76 0.98 -26.56
C VAL A 145 3.24 1.07 -26.19
N TYR A 146 3.54 0.81 -24.93
CA TYR A 146 4.91 0.81 -24.41
C TYR A 146 5.06 -0.20 -23.27
N PHE A 147 6.18 -0.91 -23.26
CA PHE A 147 6.61 -1.73 -22.14
C PHE A 147 8.13 -1.65 -22.00
N GLY A 148 8.61 -1.17 -20.85
CA GLY A 148 10.05 -1.05 -20.59
C GLY A 148 10.38 -0.03 -19.50
N PRO A 149 11.69 0.34 -19.36
CA PRO A 149 12.14 1.25 -18.31
C PRO A 149 11.40 2.59 -18.31
N ALA A 150 10.88 3.00 -17.16
CA ALA A 150 10.14 4.26 -17.01
C ALA A 150 10.98 5.47 -17.45
N SER A 151 12.30 5.43 -17.26
CA SER A 151 13.24 6.47 -17.67
C SER A 151 13.30 6.71 -19.19
N ARG A 152 12.90 5.73 -20.00
CA ARG A 152 12.88 5.82 -21.48
C ARG A 152 11.51 6.15 -22.04
N ALA A 153 10.47 6.20 -21.23
CA ALA A 153 9.11 6.44 -21.69
C ALA A 153 8.92 7.77 -22.43
N ASN A 154 9.69 8.81 -22.07
CA ASN A 154 9.65 10.10 -22.75
C ASN A 154 10.21 10.08 -24.19
N GLN A 155 10.91 9.03 -24.60
CA GLN A 155 11.49 8.90 -25.94
C GLN A 155 10.48 8.32 -26.96
N VAL A 156 9.34 7.82 -26.48
CA VAL A 156 8.28 7.21 -27.33
C VAL A 156 7.33 8.27 -27.93
N ARG A 157 7.59 9.56 -27.74
CA ARG A 157 6.76 10.67 -28.20
C ARG A 157 7.03 11.13 -29.66
N ASN A 158 7.82 10.39 -30.42
CA ASN A 158 8.05 10.69 -31.85
C ASN A 158 7.52 9.59 -32.75
#